data_7cd595bd67129458bfa6393108c801b6
#
_entry.id   7cd595bd67129458bfa6393108c801b6
#
_cell.length_a   1.000
_cell.length_b   1.000
_cell.length_c   1.000
_cell.angle_alpha   90.00
_cell.angle_beta   90.00
_cell.angle_gamma   90.00
#
_symmetry.space_group_name_H-M   'P 1'
#
loop_
_entity.id
_entity.type
_entity.pdbx_description
1 polymer ?
#
loop_
_entity_poly.entity_id
_entity_poly.type
_entity_poly.pdbx_seq_one_letter_code
_entity_poly.pdbx_strand_id
1 'polypeptide(L)'
;MASSKGKIISISSVKGGVGKTTMAINLAGLYFMMKKRVLIIDADFYSGGISTWLDIRNQKDIYMMIDSISNNRYSSIIDYVTSYNSGIDVLASPKDPRSALKIEAKYIPMIFEFAKREYDVVLVDTNHLMNEVNLMILDHVDVSLLMVTNDLIDLKNMRNLIQIFKSTDKTNYFVVLNCSRDTGRDYLSLFDIRNILKCNIDYTIGNSFYIKNIDKYVLNGEILTLNRSVNRFHGGDVAKLKKIALKLLESGEEESEQEESN
;
A
#
# COMPACT_ATOMS: atom_id res chain seq x y z
N MET A 1 26.37 13.81 1.92
CA MET A 1 25.62 12.70 1.34
C MET A 1 24.20 13.22 1.13
N ALA A 2 23.73 13.34 -0.09
CA ALA A 2 22.34 13.67 -0.36
C ALA A 2 21.48 12.56 0.27
N SER A 3 20.61 12.91 1.20
CA SER A 3 19.60 11.99 1.72
C SER A 3 18.76 11.56 0.53
N SER A 4 18.79 10.28 0.14
CA SER A 4 17.85 9.77 -0.85
C SER A 4 16.44 10.06 -0.33
N LYS A 5 15.64 10.77 -1.11
CA LYS A 5 14.23 11.01 -0.76
C LYS A 5 13.56 9.66 -0.53
N GLY A 6 12.75 9.54 0.52
CA GLY A 6 11.95 8.34 0.79
C GLY A 6 11.03 8.00 -0.37
N LYS A 7 10.73 6.72 -0.57
CA LYS A 7 9.90 6.22 -1.67
C LYS A 7 8.46 6.00 -1.25
N ILE A 8 7.51 6.55 -2.00
CA ILE A 8 6.07 6.38 -1.75
C ILE A 8 5.49 5.32 -2.66
N ILE A 9 4.87 4.33 -2.05
CA ILE A 9 4.28 3.17 -2.72
C ILE A 9 2.80 3.09 -2.33
N SER A 10 1.88 3.22 -3.30
CA SER A 10 0.47 2.97 -3.03
C SER A 10 0.13 1.49 -3.21
N ILE A 11 -0.74 0.97 -2.35
CA ILE A 11 -1.38 -0.32 -2.52
C ILE A 11 -2.85 -0.05 -2.83
N SER A 12 -3.24 -0.29 -4.07
CA SER A 12 -4.53 0.18 -4.61
C SER A 12 -5.31 -0.95 -5.28
N SER A 13 -6.62 -0.80 -5.33
CA SER A 13 -7.54 -1.71 -6.04
C SER A 13 -8.85 -1.01 -6.30
N VAL A 14 -9.66 -1.57 -7.22
CA VAL A 14 -11.01 -1.09 -7.54
C VAL A 14 -12.11 -1.90 -6.86
N LYS A 15 -11.73 -2.87 -6.01
CA LYS A 15 -12.65 -3.73 -5.26
C LYS A 15 -12.21 -3.82 -3.81
N GLY A 16 -13.17 -3.84 -2.88
CA GLY A 16 -12.92 -4.09 -1.47
C GLY A 16 -12.55 -5.56 -1.19
N GLY A 17 -11.78 -5.80 -0.12
CA GLY A 17 -11.46 -7.16 0.34
C GLY A 17 -10.42 -7.93 -0.47
N VAL A 18 -9.75 -7.32 -1.44
CA VAL A 18 -8.71 -7.96 -2.27
C VAL A 18 -7.37 -8.19 -1.55
N GLY A 19 -7.22 -7.66 -0.32
CA GLY A 19 -6.03 -7.88 0.51
C GLY A 19 -5.02 -6.72 0.53
N LYS A 20 -5.41 -5.49 0.18
CA LYS A 20 -4.54 -4.30 0.22
C LYS A 20 -3.88 -4.08 1.57
N THR A 21 -4.66 -3.96 2.63
CA THR A 21 -4.18 -3.76 4.01
C THR A 21 -3.22 -4.88 4.43
N THR A 22 -3.56 -6.13 4.12
CA THR A 22 -2.68 -7.29 4.36
C THR A 22 -1.35 -7.13 3.62
N MET A 23 -1.38 -6.69 2.36
CA MET A 23 -0.18 -6.45 1.56
C MET A 23 0.66 -5.31 2.15
N ALA A 24 0.06 -4.17 2.46
CA ALA A 24 0.74 -3.00 3.03
C ALA A 24 1.50 -3.38 4.32
N ILE A 25 0.81 -4.03 5.27
CA ILE A 25 1.40 -4.45 6.55
C ILE A 25 2.55 -5.44 6.34
N ASN A 26 2.40 -6.41 5.41
CA ASN A 26 3.44 -7.40 5.16
C ASN A 26 4.65 -6.84 4.40
N LEU A 27 4.45 -5.89 3.50
CA LEU A 27 5.54 -5.13 2.88
C LEU A 27 6.30 -4.30 3.92
N ALA A 28 5.58 -3.66 4.85
CA ALA A 28 6.22 -2.92 5.95
C ALA A 28 7.16 -3.82 6.78
N GLY A 29 6.71 -5.03 7.12
CA GLY A 29 7.56 -6.01 7.80
C GLY A 29 8.81 -6.39 7.01
N LEU A 30 8.70 -6.57 5.70
CA LEU A 30 9.84 -6.88 4.82
C LEU A 30 10.82 -5.71 4.74
N TYR A 31 10.34 -4.47 4.58
CA TYR A 31 11.20 -3.29 4.54
C TYR A 31 11.89 -3.05 5.88
N PHE A 32 11.20 -3.28 7.00
CA PHE A 32 11.82 -3.27 8.32
C PHE A 32 12.96 -4.30 8.45
N MET A 33 12.78 -5.52 7.93
CA MET A 33 13.85 -6.52 7.87
C MET A 33 15.03 -6.07 6.99
N MET A 34 14.79 -5.24 5.99
CA MET A 34 15.81 -4.59 5.14
C MET A 34 16.42 -3.35 5.81
N LYS A 35 16.14 -3.09 7.09
CA LYS A 35 16.65 -1.93 7.85
C LYS A 35 16.17 -0.58 7.33
N LYS A 36 15.02 -0.53 6.67
CA LYS A 36 14.36 0.70 6.24
C LYS A 36 13.47 1.26 7.35
N ARG A 37 13.42 2.58 7.50
CA ARG A 37 12.39 3.27 8.28
C ARG A 37 11.13 3.35 7.44
N VAL A 38 10.04 2.81 7.94
CA VAL A 38 8.78 2.63 7.20
C VAL A 38 7.66 3.42 7.84
N LEU A 39 6.93 4.19 7.04
CA LEU A 39 5.64 4.74 7.41
C LEU A 39 4.53 4.00 6.68
N ILE A 40 3.49 3.59 7.39
CA ILE A 40 2.23 3.16 6.78
C ILE A 40 1.22 4.29 6.93
N ILE A 41 0.68 4.79 5.82
CA ILE A 41 -0.43 5.76 5.82
C ILE A 41 -1.71 4.98 5.55
N ASP A 42 -2.63 4.97 6.51
CA ASP A 42 -3.96 4.40 6.35
C ASP A 42 -4.87 5.43 5.66
N ALA A 43 -4.96 5.32 4.34
CA ALA A 43 -5.78 6.18 3.50
C ALA A 43 -7.19 5.60 3.21
N ASP A 44 -7.56 4.49 3.84
CA ASP A 44 -8.97 4.08 3.91
C ASP A 44 -9.68 4.84 5.03
N PHE A 45 -9.97 6.11 4.79
CA PHE A 45 -10.48 7.04 5.78
C PHE A 45 -11.86 6.68 6.35
N TYR A 46 -12.59 5.78 5.69
CA TYR A 46 -13.94 5.38 6.11
C TYR A 46 -13.94 4.06 6.89
N SER A 47 -13.00 3.17 6.60
CA SER A 47 -12.99 1.80 7.12
C SER A 47 -11.61 1.38 7.65
N GLY A 48 -10.73 2.36 7.93
CA GLY A 48 -9.33 2.14 8.25
C GLY A 48 -9.07 0.96 9.18
N GLY A 49 -8.14 0.10 8.79
CA GLY A 49 -7.90 -1.17 9.44
C GLY A 49 -6.48 -1.38 9.98
N ILE A 50 -5.54 -0.51 9.62
CA ILE A 50 -4.11 -0.68 9.99
C ILE A 50 -3.92 -0.69 11.49
N SER A 51 -4.48 0.31 12.21
CA SER A 51 -4.35 0.41 13.67
C SER A 51 -4.98 -0.79 14.38
N THR A 52 -6.14 -1.26 13.88
CA THR A 52 -6.83 -2.43 14.42
C THR A 52 -6.03 -3.70 14.17
N TRP A 53 -5.49 -3.87 12.96
CA TRP A 53 -4.66 -5.05 12.64
C TRP A 53 -3.41 -5.12 13.52
N LEU A 54 -2.74 -3.99 13.74
CA LEU A 54 -1.48 -3.94 14.47
C LEU A 54 -1.66 -3.81 15.99
N ASP A 55 -2.90 -3.83 16.47
CA ASP A 55 -3.28 -3.62 17.89
C ASP A 55 -2.61 -2.37 18.50
N ILE A 56 -2.55 -1.27 17.73
CA ILE A 56 -1.98 -0.01 18.19
C ILE A 56 -3.08 0.99 18.54
N ARG A 57 -2.82 1.77 19.60
CA ARG A 57 -3.75 2.82 20.06
C ARG A 57 -3.23 4.18 19.60
N ASN A 58 -3.66 4.62 18.43
CA ASN A 58 -3.31 5.93 17.93
C ASN A 58 -4.00 7.04 18.76
N GLN A 59 -3.22 8.05 19.15
CA GLN A 59 -3.74 9.26 19.83
C GLN A 59 -4.09 10.35 18.82
N LYS A 60 -3.37 10.42 17.71
CA LYS A 60 -3.54 11.35 16.60
C LYS A 60 -3.73 10.59 15.30
N ASP A 61 -4.23 11.27 14.29
CA ASP A 61 -4.55 10.72 13.00
C ASP A 61 -4.29 11.74 11.86
N ILE A 62 -4.48 11.32 10.62
CA ILE A 62 -4.24 12.15 9.44
C ILE A 62 -5.15 13.39 9.39
N TYR A 63 -6.38 13.32 9.91
CA TYR A 63 -7.27 14.49 9.95
C TYR A 63 -6.73 15.55 10.90
N MET A 64 -6.26 15.14 12.09
CA MET A 64 -5.65 16.06 13.05
C MET A 64 -4.36 16.70 12.50
N MET A 65 -3.59 15.96 11.71
CA MET A 65 -2.42 16.51 10.99
C MET A 65 -2.86 17.58 9.99
N ILE A 66 -3.84 17.29 9.15
CA ILE A 66 -4.38 18.23 8.15
C ILE A 66 -4.96 19.48 8.83
N ASP A 67 -5.73 19.32 9.91
CA ASP A 67 -6.24 20.46 10.69
C ASP A 67 -5.10 21.33 11.23
N SER A 68 -4.02 20.73 11.68
CA SER A 68 -2.85 21.49 12.16
C SER A 68 -2.10 22.20 11.01
N ILE A 69 -2.01 21.57 9.83
CA ILE A 69 -1.44 22.20 8.64
C ILE A 69 -2.28 23.42 8.23
N SER A 70 -3.60 23.25 8.14
CA SER A 70 -4.52 24.30 7.70
C SER A 70 -4.56 25.51 8.64
N ASN A 71 -4.26 25.29 9.92
CA ASN A 71 -4.22 26.32 10.96
C ASN A 71 -2.79 26.79 11.29
N ASN A 72 -1.78 26.48 10.47
CA ASN A 72 -0.36 26.85 10.68
C ASN A 72 0.20 26.39 12.06
N ARG A 73 -0.25 25.23 12.56
CA ARG A 73 0.18 24.65 13.85
C ARG A 73 0.99 23.36 13.68
N TYR A 74 1.23 22.97 12.42
CA TYR A 74 2.03 21.77 12.10
C TYR A 74 3.50 22.01 12.41
N SER A 75 4.15 21.05 13.07
CA SER A 75 5.59 21.07 13.35
C SER A 75 6.31 19.90 12.63
N SER A 76 5.87 18.67 12.85
CA SER A 76 6.47 17.47 12.27
C SER A 76 5.43 16.38 12.06
N ILE A 77 5.62 15.53 11.03
CA ILE A 77 4.80 14.33 10.82
C ILE A 77 4.91 13.35 12.00
N ILE A 78 6.07 13.32 12.66
CA ILE A 78 6.35 12.47 13.81
C ILE A 78 5.35 12.71 14.96
N ASP A 79 4.83 13.93 15.09
CA ASP A 79 3.84 14.26 16.12
C ASP A 79 2.47 13.60 15.90
N TYR A 80 2.21 13.03 14.71
CA TYR A 80 0.91 12.47 14.30
C TYR A 80 0.93 10.98 14.07
N VAL A 81 2.09 10.36 14.08
CA VAL A 81 2.25 8.91 13.88
C VAL A 81 2.22 8.16 15.22
N THR A 82 1.93 6.88 15.14
CA THR A 82 2.06 5.94 16.25
C THR A 82 3.04 4.84 15.86
N SER A 83 4.05 4.61 16.69
CA SER A 83 5.06 3.58 16.43
C SER A 83 4.50 2.19 16.73
N TYR A 84 4.62 1.28 15.77
CA TYR A 84 4.42 -0.15 15.97
C TYR A 84 5.66 -0.81 16.59
N ASN A 85 6.84 -0.44 16.08
CA ASN A 85 8.14 -0.88 16.60
C ASN A 85 9.21 0.17 16.29
N SER A 86 10.49 -0.17 16.47
CA SER A 86 11.62 0.75 16.28
C SER A 86 11.85 1.22 14.84
N GLY A 87 11.10 0.75 13.86
CA GLY A 87 11.30 1.09 12.44
C GLY A 87 10.03 1.11 11.61
N ILE A 88 8.87 0.86 12.21
CA ILE A 88 7.55 0.95 11.54
C ILE A 88 6.66 1.89 12.33
N ASP A 89 6.25 2.97 11.71
CA ASP A 89 5.28 3.93 12.22
C ASP A 89 4.00 3.92 11.36
N VAL A 90 2.90 4.36 11.95
CA VAL A 90 1.58 4.41 11.31
C VAL A 90 0.99 5.80 11.45
N LEU A 91 0.64 6.43 10.33
CA LEU A 91 -0.26 7.57 10.28
C LEU A 91 -1.68 7.03 10.06
N ALA A 92 -2.46 7.01 11.13
CA ALA A 92 -3.75 6.35 11.16
C ALA A 92 -4.83 7.13 10.40
N SER A 93 -5.83 6.43 9.87
CA SER A 93 -7.10 7.02 9.41
C SER A 93 -7.88 7.66 10.58
N PRO A 94 -8.81 8.60 10.30
CA PRO A 94 -9.63 9.20 11.34
C PRO A 94 -10.46 8.17 12.10
N LYS A 95 -10.53 8.31 13.41
CA LYS A 95 -11.42 7.48 14.25
C LYS A 95 -12.90 7.74 13.99
N ASP A 96 -13.24 8.99 13.67
CA ASP A 96 -14.61 9.40 13.32
C ASP A 96 -14.74 9.48 11.81
N PRO A 97 -15.54 8.60 11.16
CA PRO A 97 -15.75 8.61 9.71
C PRO A 97 -16.26 9.97 9.17
N ARG A 98 -16.90 10.79 10.00
CA ARG A 98 -17.34 12.15 9.60
C ARG A 98 -16.15 13.07 9.35
N SER A 99 -15.02 12.83 9.99
CA SER A 99 -13.78 13.58 9.75
C SER A 99 -13.17 13.26 8.39
N ALA A 100 -13.42 12.07 7.84
CA ALA A 100 -13.00 11.69 6.50
C ALA A 100 -13.54 12.63 5.41
N LEU A 101 -14.78 13.13 5.59
CA LEU A 101 -15.42 14.07 4.67
C LEU A 101 -14.78 15.46 4.65
N LYS A 102 -13.94 15.76 5.64
CA LYS A 102 -13.23 17.05 5.77
C LYS A 102 -11.80 16.99 5.24
N ILE A 103 -11.35 15.80 4.81
CA ILE A 103 -10.02 15.61 4.25
C ILE A 103 -10.05 16.04 2.78
N GLU A 104 -9.43 17.18 2.49
CA GLU A 104 -9.31 17.69 1.14
C GLU A 104 -8.08 17.08 0.45
N ALA A 105 -8.23 16.64 -0.79
CA ALA A 105 -7.18 16.00 -1.60
C ALA A 105 -5.91 16.86 -1.76
N LYS A 106 -6.05 18.18 -1.77
CA LYS A 106 -4.93 19.14 -1.90
C LYS A 106 -3.82 19.00 -0.85
N TYR A 107 -4.12 18.36 0.31
CA TYR A 107 -3.12 18.14 1.36
C TYR A 107 -2.26 16.89 1.13
N ILE A 108 -2.66 15.96 0.26
CA ILE A 108 -1.97 14.70 0.02
C ILE A 108 -0.52 14.90 -0.44
N PRO A 109 -0.23 15.75 -1.45
CA PRO A 109 1.14 15.98 -1.89
C PRO A 109 2.04 16.51 -0.78
N MET A 110 1.51 17.40 0.06
CA MET A 110 2.27 17.98 1.19
C MET A 110 2.58 16.93 2.25
N ILE A 111 1.61 16.06 2.59
CA ILE A 111 1.82 14.96 3.53
C ILE A 111 2.90 14.02 3.00
N PHE A 112 2.91 13.73 1.70
CA PHE A 112 3.91 12.89 1.05
C PHE A 112 5.32 13.51 1.13
N GLU A 113 5.45 14.80 0.87
CA GLU A 113 6.74 15.48 1.00
C GLU A 113 7.26 15.48 2.44
N PHE A 114 6.38 15.63 3.44
CA PHE A 114 6.79 15.50 4.85
C PHE A 114 7.21 14.06 5.18
N ALA A 115 6.48 13.06 4.69
CA ALA A 115 6.79 11.66 4.91
C ALA A 115 8.14 11.25 4.27
N LYS A 116 8.42 11.70 3.03
CA LYS A 116 9.69 11.42 2.32
C LYS A 116 10.94 11.94 3.03
N ARG A 117 10.81 12.94 3.89
CA ARG A 117 11.94 13.50 4.66
C ARG A 117 12.32 12.64 5.84
N GLU A 118 11.36 11.92 6.42
CA GLU A 118 11.54 11.21 7.69
C GLU A 118 11.66 9.68 7.52
N TYR A 119 11.18 9.13 6.39
CA TYR A 119 11.10 7.70 6.15
C TYR A 119 11.76 7.30 4.84
N ASP A 120 12.38 6.11 4.83
CA ASP A 120 12.94 5.52 3.60
C ASP A 120 11.86 4.99 2.67
N VAL A 121 10.76 4.46 3.25
CA VAL A 121 9.63 3.90 2.52
C VAL A 121 8.34 4.35 3.16
N VAL A 122 7.41 4.83 2.33
CA VAL A 122 6.05 5.20 2.72
C VAL A 122 5.07 4.31 1.97
N LEU A 123 4.32 3.48 2.69
CA LEU A 123 3.28 2.62 2.16
C LEU A 123 1.92 3.27 2.36
N VAL A 124 1.16 3.44 1.29
CA VAL A 124 -0.17 4.07 1.35
C VAL A 124 -1.23 3.01 1.07
N ASP A 125 -1.95 2.60 2.12
CA ASP A 125 -3.09 1.68 2.00
C ASP A 125 -4.34 2.47 1.61
N THR A 126 -4.80 2.31 0.36
CA THR A 126 -5.93 3.08 -0.17
C THR A 126 -7.27 2.35 0.02
N ASN A 127 -8.38 3.08 0.02
CA ASN A 127 -9.68 2.44 -0.16
C ASN A 127 -9.88 2.01 -1.64
N HIS A 128 -11.04 1.46 -1.97
CA HIS A 128 -11.36 0.99 -3.33
C HIS A 128 -12.16 2.00 -4.16
N LEU A 129 -12.47 3.17 -3.60
CA LEU A 129 -13.25 4.20 -4.28
C LEU A 129 -12.33 5.09 -5.12
N MET A 130 -12.71 5.37 -6.36
CA MET A 130 -12.01 6.33 -7.23
C MET A 130 -12.51 7.75 -6.97
N ASN A 131 -12.33 8.22 -5.73
CA ASN A 131 -12.63 9.59 -5.32
C ASN A 131 -11.41 10.50 -5.54
N GLU A 132 -11.59 11.81 -5.34
CA GLU A 132 -10.56 12.82 -5.55
C GLU A 132 -9.29 12.55 -4.73
N VAL A 133 -9.43 12.10 -3.48
CA VAL A 133 -8.28 11.77 -2.62
C VAL A 133 -7.47 10.61 -3.20
N ASN A 134 -8.13 9.52 -3.60
CA ASN A 134 -7.42 8.38 -4.20
C ASN A 134 -6.77 8.71 -5.54
N LEU A 135 -7.43 9.51 -6.37
CA LEU A 135 -6.82 9.99 -7.61
C LEU A 135 -5.58 10.84 -7.31
N MET A 136 -5.67 11.76 -6.35
CA MET A 136 -4.51 12.55 -5.90
C MET A 136 -3.38 11.68 -5.36
N ILE A 137 -3.69 10.63 -4.59
CA ILE A 137 -2.69 9.65 -4.13
C ILE A 137 -2.02 8.99 -5.34
N LEU A 138 -2.82 8.43 -6.26
CA LEU A 138 -2.28 7.74 -7.44
C LEU A 138 -1.42 8.66 -8.32
N ASP A 139 -1.71 9.95 -8.38
CA ASP A 139 -0.95 10.92 -9.18
C ASP A 139 0.39 11.31 -8.55
N HIS A 140 0.54 11.19 -7.22
CA HIS A 140 1.73 11.68 -6.50
C HIS A 140 2.58 10.58 -5.87
N VAL A 141 2.26 9.29 -6.05
CA VAL A 141 3.11 8.20 -5.60
C VAL A 141 4.21 7.89 -6.62
N ASP A 142 5.35 7.41 -6.12
CA ASP A 142 6.46 7.02 -6.97
C ASP A 142 6.16 5.70 -7.73
N VAL A 143 5.35 4.81 -7.11
CA VAL A 143 4.90 3.57 -7.74
C VAL A 143 3.57 3.08 -7.15
N SER A 144 2.72 2.48 -7.96
CA SER A 144 1.45 1.88 -7.55
C SER A 144 1.48 0.36 -7.65
N LEU A 145 1.10 -0.33 -6.57
CA LEU A 145 0.84 -1.77 -6.57
C LEU A 145 -0.68 -2.00 -6.73
N LEU A 146 -1.10 -2.38 -7.92
CA LEU A 146 -2.51 -2.60 -8.26
C LEU A 146 -2.88 -4.05 -7.97
N MET A 147 -3.75 -4.27 -6.98
CA MET A 147 -4.19 -5.60 -6.57
C MET A 147 -5.50 -5.97 -7.23
N VAL A 148 -5.54 -7.16 -7.81
CA VAL A 148 -6.73 -7.78 -8.42
C VAL A 148 -6.92 -9.20 -7.91
N THR A 149 -8.15 -9.70 -8.03
CA THR A 149 -8.52 -11.09 -7.74
C THR A 149 -9.03 -11.79 -9.00
N ASN A 150 -9.20 -13.11 -8.94
CA ASN A 150 -9.81 -13.89 -10.04
C ASN A 150 -11.34 -13.73 -10.05
N ASP A 151 -11.79 -12.47 -10.18
CA ASP A 151 -13.19 -12.06 -10.24
C ASP A 151 -13.41 -11.18 -11.47
N LEU A 152 -14.37 -11.54 -12.31
CA LEU A 152 -14.60 -10.89 -13.60
C LEU A 152 -14.93 -9.39 -13.48
N ILE A 153 -15.69 -9.01 -12.45
CA ILE A 153 -16.07 -7.60 -12.24
C ILE A 153 -14.86 -6.80 -11.78
N ASP A 154 -14.07 -7.36 -10.85
CA ASP A 154 -12.82 -6.76 -10.40
C ASP A 154 -11.86 -6.50 -11.57
N LEU A 155 -11.64 -7.54 -12.40
CA LEU A 155 -10.77 -7.45 -13.59
C LEU A 155 -11.25 -6.40 -14.62
N LYS A 156 -12.56 -6.33 -14.89
CA LYS A 156 -13.10 -5.32 -15.81
C LYS A 156 -12.96 -3.90 -15.27
N ASN A 157 -13.19 -3.69 -13.98
CA ASN A 157 -13.05 -2.38 -13.36
C ASN A 157 -11.57 -1.96 -13.29
N MET A 158 -10.67 -2.90 -12.96
CA MET A 158 -9.23 -2.63 -12.96
C MET A 158 -8.72 -2.29 -14.37
N ARG A 159 -9.23 -2.95 -15.40
CA ARG A 159 -8.92 -2.59 -16.80
C ARG A 159 -9.21 -1.12 -17.08
N ASN A 160 -10.34 -0.59 -16.58
CA ASN A 160 -10.68 0.82 -16.79
C ASN A 160 -9.65 1.75 -16.14
N LEU A 161 -9.21 1.44 -14.90
CA LEU A 161 -8.15 2.19 -14.23
C LEU A 161 -6.83 2.14 -15.01
N ILE A 162 -6.45 0.95 -15.48
CA ILE A 162 -5.23 0.76 -16.29
C ILE A 162 -5.32 1.53 -17.61
N GLN A 163 -6.50 1.62 -18.23
CA GLN A 163 -6.70 2.44 -19.42
C GLN A 163 -6.50 3.94 -19.14
N ILE A 164 -6.95 4.43 -17.97
CA ILE A 164 -6.67 5.81 -17.55
C ILE A 164 -5.16 6.01 -17.39
N PHE A 165 -4.45 5.12 -16.71
CA PHE A 165 -2.99 5.20 -16.58
C PHE A 165 -2.28 5.27 -17.93
N LYS A 166 -2.69 4.41 -18.88
CA LYS A 166 -2.14 4.42 -20.24
C LYS A 166 -2.42 5.71 -21.01
N SER A 167 -3.60 6.31 -20.80
CA SER A 167 -3.98 7.56 -21.48
C SER A 167 -3.26 8.79 -20.90
N THR A 168 -2.69 8.67 -19.72
CA THR A 168 -1.91 9.71 -19.03
C THR A 168 -0.41 9.38 -18.97
N ASP A 169 0.04 8.43 -19.79
CA ASP A 169 1.43 7.94 -19.86
C ASP A 169 2.03 7.51 -18.51
N LYS A 170 1.16 7.09 -17.57
CA LYS A 170 1.56 6.61 -16.25
C LYS A 170 2.02 5.16 -16.35
N THR A 171 3.32 4.93 -16.21
CA THR A 171 3.97 3.62 -16.36
C THR A 171 4.40 2.99 -15.03
N ASN A 172 4.45 3.78 -13.97
CA ASN A 172 4.96 3.41 -12.65
C ASN A 172 3.96 2.58 -11.82
N TYR A 173 3.50 1.44 -12.36
CA TYR A 173 2.64 0.52 -11.62
C TYR A 173 2.97 -0.94 -11.89
N PHE A 174 2.65 -1.80 -10.93
CA PHE A 174 2.70 -3.26 -11.04
C PHE A 174 1.35 -3.86 -10.72
N VAL A 175 0.97 -4.92 -11.43
CA VAL A 175 -0.28 -5.65 -11.23
C VAL A 175 -0.02 -6.95 -10.48
N VAL A 176 -0.67 -7.11 -9.32
CA VAL A 176 -0.61 -8.34 -8.51
C VAL A 176 -1.95 -9.04 -8.52
N LEU A 177 -1.98 -10.26 -9.04
CA LEU A 177 -3.11 -11.17 -8.93
C LEU A 177 -3.05 -11.88 -7.58
N ASN A 178 -4.02 -11.62 -6.72
CA ASN A 178 -4.14 -12.27 -5.41
C ASN A 178 -5.17 -13.41 -5.45
N CYS A 179 -4.68 -14.63 -5.55
CA CYS A 179 -5.44 -15.88 -5.49
C CYS A 179 -5.32 -16.58 -4.12
N SER A 180 -4.88 -15.89 -3.06
CA SER A 180 -4.64 -16.51 -1.75
C SER A 180 -5.91 -17.13 -1.13
N ARG A 181 -7.09 -16.64 -1.49
CA ARG A 181 -8.39 -17.16 -1.03
C ARG A 181 -9.11 -18.01 -2.07
N ASP A 182 -8.50 -18.32 -3.21
CA ASP A 182 -9.13 -19.14 -4.25
C ASP A 182 -9.19 -20.60 -3.79
N THR A 183 -10.39 -21.12 -3.67
CA THR A 183 -10.68 -22.48 -3.16
C THR A 183 -10.72 -23.54 -4.27
N GLY A 184 -9.86 -23.40 -5.29
CA GLY A 184 -9.67 -24.45 -6.31
C GLY A 184 -10.67 -24.44 -7.46
N ARG A 185 -11.37 -23.35 -7.70
CA ARG A 185 -12.17 -23.14 -8.91
C ARG A 185 -11.51 -22.05 -9.75
N ASP A 186 -10.56 -22.45 -10.58
CA ASP A 186 -9.97 -21.56 -11.59
C ASP A 186 -11.00 -21.29 -12.69
N TYR A 187 -11.87 -20.28 -12.47
CA TYR A 187 -12.83 -19.86 -13.49
C TYR A 187 -12.15 -19.26 -14.72
N LEU A 188 -11.05 -18.55 -14.50
CA LEU A 188 -10.31 -17.86 -15.55
C LEU A 188 -8.85 -18.30 -15.49
N SER A 189 -8.31 -18.68 -16.64
CA SER A 189 -6.88 -18.92 -16.78
C SER A 189 -6.10 -17.61 -16.71
N LEU A 190 -4.80 -17.68 -16.44
CA LEU A 190 -3.92 -16.48 -16.49
C LEU A 190 -3.97 -15.80 -17.87
N PHE A 191 -4.18 -16.58 -18.94
CA PHE A 191 -4.34 -16.03 -20.28
C PHE A 191 -5.64 -15.21 -20.40
N ASP A 192 -6.75 -15.73 -19.89
CA ASP A 192 -8.04 -15.03 -19.89
C ASP A 192 -7.96 -13.75 -19.06
N ILE A 193 -7.36 -13.82 -17.87
CA ILE A 193 -7.19 -12.67 -16.98
C ILE A 193 -6.37 -11.55 -17.68
N ARG A 194 -5.26 -11.88 -18.31
CA ARG A 194 -4.45 -10.92 -19.08
C ARG A 194 -5.23 -10.32 -20.25
N ASN A 195 -6.02 -11.12 -20.94
CA ASN A 195 -6.89 -10.66 -22.03
C ASN A 195 -7.99 -9.71 -21.55
N ILE A 196 -8.54 -9.93 -20.36
CA ILE A 196 -9.54 -9.05 -19.76
C ILE A 196 -8.90 -7.75 -19.31
N LEU A 197 -7.79 -7.82 -18.58
CA LEU A 197 -7.07 -6.64 -18.05
C LEU A 197 -6.42 -5.79 -19.15
N LYS A 198 -6.06 -6.41 -20.31
CA LYS A 198 -5.26 -5.80 -21.38
C LYS A 198 -3.88 -5.28 -20.90
N CYS A 199 -3.32 -5.96 -19.91
CA CYS A 199 -1.96 -5.75 -19.41
C CYS A 199 -1.37 -7.06 -18.89
N ASN A 200 -0.07 -7.04 -18.59
CA ASN A 200 0.60 -8.15 -17.92
C ASN A 200 0.21 -8.22 -16.43
N ILE A 201 0.32 -9.42 -15.88
CA ILE A 201 0.32 -9.66 -14.45
C ILE A 201 1.78 -9.82 -14.04
N ASP A 202 2.27 -8.91 -13.22
CA ASP A 202 3.68 -8.90 -12.80
C ASP A 202 3.95 -9.97 -11.75
N TYR A 203 3.00 -10.16 -10.82
CA TYR A 203 3.13 -11.13 -9.74
C TYR A 203 1.80 -11.84 -9.46
N THR A 204 1.90 -13.08 -8.99
CA THR A 204 0.74 -13.87 -8.51
C THR A 204 1.02 -14.38 -7.10
N ILE A 205 0.07 -14.12 -6.19
CA ILE A 205 0.04 -14.71 -4.85
C ILE A 205 -0.93 -15.88 -4.90
N GLY A 206 -0.41 -17.09 -4.74
CA GLY A 206 -1.20 -18.31 -4.81
C GLY A 206 -1.89 -18.66 -3.49
N ASN A 207 -2.75 -19.68 -3.55
CA ASN A 207 -3.47 -20.22 -2.39
C ASN A 207 -2.57 -20.87 -1.33
N SER A 208 -1.30 -21.15 -1.67
CA SER A 208 -0.28 -21.58 -0.71
C SER A 208 -0.02 -20.54 0.40
N PHE A 209 -0.31 -19.26 0.15
CA PHE A 209 -0.21 -18.20 1.15
C PHE A 209 -1.54 -17.96 1.90
N TYR A 210 -2.48 -18.91 1.86
CA TYR A 210 -3.67 -18.85 2.68
C TYR A 210 -3.34 -19.21 4.13
N ILE A 211 -3.47 -18.25 5.03
CA ILE A 211 -3.29 -18.47 6.46
C ILE A 211 -4.66 -18.66 7.11
N LYS A 212 -5.00 -19.93 7.40
CA LYS A 212 -6.33 -20.35 7.85
C LYS A 212 -6.85 -19.58 9.08
N ASN A 213 -5.96 -19.23 9.98
CA ASN A 213 -6.32 -18.54 11.23
C ASN A 213 -5.67 -17.14 11.29
N ILE A 214 -5.78 -16.37 10.21
CA ILE A 214 -5.18 -15.03 10.11
C ILE A 214 -5.64 -14.12 11.26
N ASP A 215 -6.89 -14.26 11.69
CA ASP A 215 -7.47 -13.47 12.79
C ASP A 215 -6.68 -13.60 14.10
N LYS A 216 -6.04 -14.73 14.34
CA LYS A 216 -5.16 -14.92 15.51
C LYS A 216 -3.96 -13.97 15.46
N TYR A 217 -3.38 -13.75 14.29
CA TYR A 217 -2.24 -12.85 14.12
C TYR A 217 -2.72 -11.39 14.24
N VAL A 218 -3.89 -11.08 13.68
CA VAL A 218 -4.53 -9.75 13.81
C VAL A 218 -4.84 -9.43 15.27
N LEU A 219 -5.41 -10.37 16.04
CA LEU A 219 -5.70 -10.18 17.46
C LEU A 219 -4.44 -9.92 18.31
N ASN A 220 -3.30 -10.42 17.87
CA ASN A 220 -2.01 -10.23 18.55
C ASN A 220 -1.22 -9.04 17.96
N GLY A 221 -1.76 -8.31 17.01
CA GLY A 221 -1.04 -7.22 16.33
C GLY A 221 0.21 -7.69 15.54
N GLU A 222 0.22 -8.95 15.06
CA GLU A 222 1.42 -9.53 14.45
C GLU A 222 1.47 -9.28 12.94
N ILE A 223 2.64 -8.85 12.45
CA ILE A 223 2.98 -8.81 11.03
C ILE A 223 3.45 -10.20 10.58
N LEU A 224 2.74 -10.80 9.62
CA LEU A 224 3.00 -12.18 9.19
C LEU A 224 4.43 -12.40 8.71
N THR A 225 4.98 -11.46 7.92
CA THR A 225 6.36 -11.56 7.40
C THR A 225 7.44 -11.45 8.48
N LEU A 226 7.12 -10.93 9.66
CA LEU A 226 8.02 -10.91 10.82
C LEU A 226 7.87 -12.16 11.70
N ASN A 227 6.78 -12.93 11.54
CA ASN A 227 6.51 -14.10 12.37
C ASN A 227 7.34 -15.30 11.92
N ARG A 228 8.10 -15.91 12.87
CA ARG A 228 8.99 -17.04 12.59
C ARG A 228 8.27 -18.27 12.06
N SER A 229 7.07 -18.57 12.57
CA SER A 229 6.28 -19.72 12.12
C SER A 229 5.80 -19.52 10.68
N VAL A 230 5.32 -18.34 10.34
CA VAL A 230 4.91 -18.01 8.97
C VAL A 230 6.09 -18.13 8.01
N ASN A 231 7.25 -17.60 8.37
CA ASN A 231 8.47 -17.72 7.56
C ASN A 231 8.91 -19.18 7.38
N ARG A 232 8.71 -20.03 8.40
CA ARG A 232 9.05 -21.46 8.32
C ARG A 232 8.09 -22.24 7.41
N PHE A 233 6.78 -22.01 7.52
CA PHE A 233 5.76 -22.79 6.80
C PHE A 233 5.38 -22.21 5.45
N HIS A 234 5.52 -20.90 5.25
CA HIS A 234 5.17 -20.16 4.04
C HIS A 234 6.38 -19.43 3.45
N GLY A 235 7.60 -19.91 3.70
CA GLY A 235 8.83 -19.23 3.30
C GLY A 235 8.94 -18.96 1.79
N GLY A 236 8.40 -19.85 0.95
CA GLY A 236 8.34 -19.64 -0.50
C GLY A 236 7.46 -18.46 -0.92
N ASP A 237 6.34 -18.28 -0.23
CA ASP A 237 5.43 -17.15 -0.51
C ASP A 237 5.97 -15.85 0.07
N VAL A 238 6.60 -15.89 1.26
CA VAL A 238 7.32 -14.73 1.83
C VAL A 238 8.47 -14.30 0.90
N ALA A 239 9.18 -15.25 0.28
CA ALA A 239 10.22 -14.94 -0.71
C ALA A 239 9.64 -14.27 -1.97
N LYS A 240 8.43 -14.63 -2.41
CA LYS A 240 7.74 -13.92 -3.50
C LYS A 240 7.40 -12.48 -3.10
N LEU A 241 6.84 -12.28 -1.89
CA LEU A 241 6.57 -10.93 -1.39
C LEU A 241 7.86 -10.10 -1.28
N LYS A 242 8.98 -10.71 -0.89
CA LYS A 242 10.29 -10.04 -0.86
C LYS A 242 10.74 -9.60 -2.25
N LYS A 243 10.49 -10.40 -3.30
CA LYS A 243 10.78 -9.99 -4.70
C LYS A 243 9.94 -8.78 -5.11
N ILE A 244 8.65 -8.76 -4.73
CA ILE A 244 7.79 -7.60 -4.97
C ILE A 244 8.35 -6.38 -4.25
N ALA A 245 8.69 -6.50 -2.96
CA ALA A 245 9.25 -5.41 -2.17
C ALA A 245 10.52 -4.82 -2.78
N LEU A 246 11.45 -5.65 -3.25
CA LEU A 246 12.68 -5.22 -3.91
C LEU A 246 12.39 -4.49 -5.22
N LYS A 247 11.53 -5.05 -6.07
CA LYS A 247 11.19 -4.43 -7.35
C LYS A 247 10.51 -3.08 -7.18
N LEU A 248 9.65 -2.93 -6.17
CA LEU A 248 9.04 -1.66 -5.83
C LEU A 248 10.06 -0.61 -5.38
N LEU A 249 11.16 -0.98 -4.73
CA LEU A 249 12.25 -0.05 -4.39
C LEU A 249 13.04 0.38 -5.61
N GLU A 250 13.36 -0.54 -6.52
CA GLU A 250 14.17 -0.28 -7.71
C GLU A 250 13.44 0.57 -8.77
N SER A 251 12.09 0.44 -8.86
CA SER A 251 11.31 1.18 -9.85
C SER A 251 11.38 2.70 -9.62
N GLY A 252 11.72 3.47 -10.64
CA GLY A 252 11.84 4.95 -10.59
C GLY A 252 13.28 5.46 -10.39
N GLU A 253 14.26 4.60 -10.07
CA GLU A 253 15.68 5.01 -10.09
C GLU A 253 16.21 5.09 -11.53
N GLU A 254 15.68 4.26 -12.43
CA GLU A 254 16.07 4.25 -13.85
C GLU A 254 15.63 5.51 -14.63
N GLU A 255 14.56 6.20 -14.19
CA GLU A 255 14.11 7.44 -14.85
C GLU A 255 14.93 8.66 -14.44
N SER A 256 15.42 8.71 -13.20
CA SER A 256 16.24 9.83 -12.70
C SER A 256 17.66 9.84 -13.31
N GLU A 257 18.24 8.68 -13.63
CA GLU A 257 19.56 8.60 -14.28
C GLU A 257 19.51 8.97 -15.76
N GLN A 258 18.37 8.86 -16.43
CA GLN A 258 18.18 9.28 -17.82
C GLN A 258 17.91 10.78 -17.96
N GLU A 259 17.30 11.43 -16.98
CA GLU A 259 17.10 12.89 -16.97
C GLU A 259 18.36 13.66 -16.60
N GLU A 260 19.28 13.09 -15.80
CA GLU A 260 20.58 13.72 -15.52
C GLU A 260 21.62 13.52 -16.66
N SER A 261 21.32 12.67 -17.66
CA SER A 261 22.23 12.34 -18.77
C SER A 261 21.86 13.07 -20.07
N ASN A 262 20.83 13.88 -20.11
CA ASN A 262 20.39 14.73 -21.21
C ASN A 262 20.51 16.20 -20.84
#